data_001d4cb731a90d688917b3ac47c88eac
#
_entry.id   001d4cb731a90d688917b3ac47c88eac
#
_cell.length_a   1.000
_cell.length_b   1.000
_cell.length_c   1.000
_cell.angle_alpha   90.00
_cell.angle_beta   90.00
_cell.angle_gamma   90.00
#
_symmetry.space_group_name_H-M   'P 1'
#
loop_
_entity.id
_entity.type
_entity.pdbx_description
1 polymer ?
#
loop_
_entity_poly.entity_id
_entity_poly.type
_entity_poly.pdbx_seq_one_letter_code
_entity_poly.pdbx_strand_id
1 'polypeptide(L)'
;MSPVFDEQDQLDKVEVVLLEGETVIAVYDGGDTGFIGLTDRRVIVQDNTFGGGRSALTSVPYRRIDAVSFVSDTSESGEFTFSPSIGISAGGKVYEIRLSDQDKTRHVHEVVLRSMAASSAEHPTAGGDPAHS
;
A
#
# COMPACT_ATOMS: atom_id res chain seq x y z
N MET A 1 -18.20 -6.67 7.18
CA MET A 1 -17.15 -6.19 8.09
C MET A 1 -16.77 -4.76 7.71
N SER A 2 -16.68 -3.90 8.70
CA SER A 2 -16.36 -2.49 8.44
C SER A 2 -14.86 -2.28 8.30
N PRO A 3 -14.42 -1.43 7.38
CA PRO A 3 -12.99 -1.12 7.28
C PRO A 3 -12.51 -0.31 8.47
N VAL A 4 -11.23 -0.44 8.76
CA VAL A 4 -10.55 0.44 9.71
C VAL A 4 -10.12 1.69 8.94
N PHE A 5 -10.36 2.87 9.49
CA PHE A 5 -9.95 4.09 8.81
C PHE A 5 -9.69 5.23 9.80
N ASP A 6 -8.83 6.16 9.39
CA ASP A 6 -8.49 7.33 10.20
C ASP A 6 -9.40 8.52 9.87
N GLU A 7 -9.65 8.79 8.59
CA GLU A 7 -10.38 9.97 8.13
C GLU A 7 -11.51 9.56 7.20
N GLN A 8 -12.71 10.04 7.49
CA GLN A 8 -13.89 9.68 6.71
C GLN A 8 -13.78 10.13 5.25
N ASP A 9 -13.25 11.33 5.01
CA ASP A 9 -13.14 11.85 3.65
C ASP A 9 -12.17 11.03 2.80
N GLN A 10 -11.15 10.45 3.42
CA GLN A 10 -10.23 9.57 2.71
C GLN A 10 -10.89 8.23 2.38
N LEU A 11 -11.65 7.69 3.33
CA LEU A 11 -12.44 6.48 3.06
C LEU A 11 -13.42 6.72 1.91
N ASP A 12 -14.08 7.87 1.91
CA ASP A 12 -15.03 8.21 0.86
C ASP A 12 -14.35 8.24 -0.53
N LYS A 13 -13.14 8.79 -0.59
CA LYS A 13 -12.38 8.83 -1.85
C LYS A 13 -12.05 7.44 -2.35
N VAL A 14 -11.70 6.53 -1.45
CA VAL A 14 -11.42 5.14 -1.81
C VAL A 14 -12.69 4.46 -2.31
N GLU A 15 -13.81 4.68 -1.61
CA GLU A 15 -15.07 4.04 -1.97
C GLU A 15 -15.56 4.44 -3.36
N VAL A 16 -15.29 5.67 -3.76
CA VAL A 16 -15.70 6.16 -5.09
C VAL A 16 -15.04 5.38 -6.23
N VAL A 17 -13.82 4.89 -6.01
CA VAL A 17 -13.07 4.21 -7.07
C VAL A 17 -13.12 2.69 -6.97
N LEU A 18 -13.91 2.13 -6.04
CA LEU A 18 -14.00 0.68 -5.89
C LEU A 18 -14.67 0.03 -7.10
N LEU A 19 -14.19 -1.15 -7.43
CA LEU A 19 -14.80 -2.00 -8.43
C LEU A 19 -15.92 -2.81 -7.78
N GLU A 20 -16.83 -3.33 -8.60
CA GLU A 20 -17.90 -4.17 -8.10
C GLU A 20 -17.30 -5.39 -7.39
N GLY A 21 -17.77 -5.67 -6.18
CA GLY A 21 -17.28 -6.78 -5.39
C GLY A 21 -15.98 -6.54 -4.64
N GLU A 22 -15.38 -5.36 -4.80
CA GLU A 22 -14.15 -5.03 -4.11
C GLU A 22 -14.45 -4.55 -2.69
N THR A 23 -13.64 -5.00 -1.72
CA THR A 23 -13.84 -4.70 -0.31
C THR A 23 -12.67 -3.89 0.24
N VAL A 24 -12.97 -2.81 0.95
CA VAL A 24 -11.95 -2.02 1.64
C VAL A 24 -11.58 -2.71 2.94
N ILE A 25 -10.28 -2.84 3.18
CA ILE A 25 -9.75 -3.41 4.42
C ILE A 25 -9.42 -2.29 5.40
N ALA A 26 -8.69 -1.28 4.94
CA ALA A 26 -8.24 -0.18 5.79
C ALA A 26 -7.89 1.04 4.96
N VAL A 27 -7.99 2.22 5.57
CA VAL A 27 -7.55 3.48 4.96
C VAL A 27 -6.83 4.27 6.04
N TYR A 28 -5.53 4.51 5.86
CA TYR A 28 -4.72 5.17 6.86
C TYR A 28 -4.20 6.51 6.36
N ASP A 29 -4.34 7.53 7.22
CA ASP A 29 -3.88 8.87 6.92
C ASP A 29 -2.35 8.94 6.96
N GLY A 30 -1.77 9.61 5.99
CA GLY A 30 -0.33 9.84 5.88
C GLY A 30 0.06 11.30 6.05
N GLY A 31 -0.84 12.14 6.55
CA GLY A 31 -0.55 13.57 6.74
C GLY A 31 -0.15 14.23 5.44
N ASP A 32 0.96 14.93 5.47
CA ASP A 32 1.46 15.65 4.31
C ASP A 32 1.82 14.75 3.13
N THR A 33 2.09 13.46 3.39
CA THR A 33 2.47 12.54 2.31
C THR A 33 1.26 12.02 1.54
N GLY A 34 0.06 12.11 2.11
CA GLY A 34 -1.16 11.66 1.47
C GLY A 34 -1.91 10.64 2.31
N PHE A 35 -2.36 9.56 1.69
CA PHE A 35 -2.96 8.45 2.43
C PHE A 35 -2.80 7.14 1.65
N ILE A 36 -3.02 6.03 2.35
CA ILE A 36 -2.97 4.72 1.75
C ILE A 36 -4.26 3.97 2.05
N GLY A 37 -4.88 3.41 1.02
CA GLY A 37 -6.03 2.55 1.14
C GLY A 37 -5.67 1.14 0.76
N LEU A 38 -6.19 0.18 1.50
CA LEU A 38 -5.98 -1.24 1.24
C LEU A 38 -7.31 -1.89 0.92
N THR A 39 -7.38 -2.58 -0.20
CA THR A 39 -8.55 -3.38 -0.55
C THR A 39 -8.12 -4.83 -0.69
N ASP A 40 -9.07 -5.69 -0.98
CA ASP A 40 -8.76 -7.11 -1.25
C ASP A 40 -8.08 -7.30 -2.61
N ARG A 41 -7.96 -6.25 -3.44
CA ARG A 41 -7.41 -6.35 -4.80
C ARG A 41 -6.20 -5.48 -5.06
N ARG A 42 -6.05 -4.37 -4.34
CA ARG A 42 -5.02 -3.37 -4.67
C ARG A 42 -4.70 -2.48 -3.49
N VAL A 43 -3.58 -1.79 -3.62
CA VAL A 43 -3.24 -0.65 -2.77
C VAL A 43 -3.66 0.61 -3.53
N ILE A 44 -4.27 1.55 -2.83
CA ILE A 44 -4.65 2.83 -3.39
C ILE A 44 -3.88 3.89 -2.62
N VAL A 45 -3.04 4.65 -3.31
CA VAL A 45 -2.18 5.66 -2.68
C VAL A 45 -2.55 7.02 -3.20
N GLN A 46 -2.87 7.96 -2.31
CA GLN A 46 -2.90 9.36 -2.70
C GLN A 46 -1.52 9.94 -2.44
N ASP A 47 -0.87 10.37 -3.52
CA ASP A 47 0.49 10.87 -3.49
C ASP A 47 0.44 12.38 -3.59
N ASN A 48 0.65 13.07 -2.46
CA ASN A 48 0.63 14.53 -2.40
C ASN A 48 1.93 15.15 -2.92
N THR A 49 2.90 14.32 -3.26
CA THR A 49 4.18 14.78 -3.79
C THR A 49 4.32 14.53 -5.29
N PHE A 50 3.19 14.36 -5.98
CA PHE A 50 3.18 13.98 -7.39
C PHE A 50 3.91 14.99 -8.28
N GLY A 51 3.85 16.28 -7.90
CA GLY A 51 4.58 17.34 -8.59
C GLY A 51 3.66 18.42 -9.12
N GLY A 52 4.20 19.64 -9.27
CA GLY A 52 3.45 20.78 -9.80
C GLY A 52 2.25 21.18 -8.96
N GLY A 53 2.30 20.95 -7.65
CA GLY A 53 1.19 21.27 -6.76
C GLY A 53 -0.01 20.38 -6.92
N ARG A 54 0.15 19.22 -7.55
CA ARG A 54 -0.94 18.26 -7.80
C ARG A 54 -0.77 17.02 -6.95
N SER A 55 -1.89 16.33 -6.72
CA SER A 55 -1.91 15.04 -6.06
C SER A 55 -2.40 13.98 -7.06
N ALA A 56 -1.93 12.77 -6.90
CA ALA A 56 -2.39 11.65 -7.72
C ALA A 56 -2.99 10.59 -6.81
N LEU A 57 -4.11 10.01 -7.23
CA LEU A 57 -4.69 8.85 -6.57
C LEU A 57 -4.37 7.65 -7.46
N THR A 58 -3.45 6.83 -6.99
CA THR A 58 -2.87 5.75 -7.80
C THR A 58 -3.27 4.39 -7.25
N SER A 59 -3.72 3.52 -8.13
CA SER A 59 -4.07 2.14 -7.78
C SER A 59 -2.96 1.21 -8.23
N VAL A 60 -2.49 0.36 -7.31
CA VAL A 60 -1.44 -0.61 -7.61
C VAL A 60 -1.96 -2.00 -7.23
N PRO A 61 -2.29 -2.83 -8.23
CA PRO A 61 -2.70 -4.21 -7.92
C PRO A 61 -1.59 -4.95 -7.19
N TYR A 62 -1.95 -5.82 -6.26
CA TYR A 62 -0.96 -6.51 -5.45
C TYR A 62 0.06 -7.29 -6.31
N ARG A 63 -0.38 -7.87 -7.42
CA ARG A 63 0.53 -8.63 -8.29
C ARG A 63 1.57 -7.74 -8.98
N ARG A 64 1.38 -6.43 -8.96
CA ARG A 64 2.32 -5.47 -9.58
C ARG A 64 3.30 -4.88 -8.58
N ILE A 65 3.14 -5.19 -7.31
CA ILE A 65 4.02 -4.68 -6.27
C ILE A 65 5.28 -5.55 -6.24
N ASP A 66 6.43 -4.90 -6.33
CA ASP A 66 7.72 -5.58 -6.30
C ASP A 66 8.22 -5.79 -4.89
N ALA A 67 7.96 -4.81 -4.01
CA ALA A 67 8.42 -4.86 -2.63
C ALA A 67 7.59 -3.96 -1.74
N VAL A 68 7.47 -4.35 -0.48
CA VAL A 68 6.91 -3.51 0.57
C VAL A 68 7.97 -3.38 1.66
N SER A 69 8.21 -2.15 2.13
CA SER A 69 9.33 -1.87 3.04
C SER A 69 8.89 -1.07 4.25
N PHE A 70 9.51 -1.39 5.39
CA PHE A 70 9.51 -0.47 6.52
C PHE A 70 10.62 0.54 6.27
N VAL A 71 10.30 1.82 6.38
CA VAL A 71 11.28 2.88 6.17
C VAL A 71 11.74 3.40 7.52
N SER A 72 13.04 3.49 7.72
CA SER A 72 13.63 3.99 8.95
C SER A 72 14.71 4.99 8.64
N ASP A 73 14.83 6.00 9.50
CA ASP A 73 15.91 6.96 9.42
C ASP A 73 17.06 6.51 10.30
N THR A 74 18.31 6.82 9.87
CA THR A 74 19.48 6.57 10.68
C THR A 74 19.85 7.89 11.37
N SER A 75 19.98 7.86 12.70
CA SER A 75 20.36 9.04 13.45
C SER A 75 21.84 9.39 13.23
N GLU A 76 22.24 10.59 13.65
CA GLU A 76 23.63 11.05 13.53
C GLU A 76 24.59 10.11 14.25
N SER A 77 24.16 9.43 15.30
CA SER A 77 24.99 8.48 16.05
C SER A 77 25.04 7.11 15.37
N GLY A 78 24.40 6.94 14.24
CA GLY A 78 24.37 5.67 13.53
C GLY A 78 23.30 4.70 14.01
N GLU A 79 22.47 5.12 14.96
CA GLU A 79 21.38 4.28 15.44
C GLU A 79 20.18 4.42 14.53
N PHE A 80 19.48 3.31 14.32
CA PHE A 80 18.22 3.36 13.56
C PHE A 80 17.13 3.92 14.44
N THR A 81 16.45 4.95 13.91
CA THR A 81 15.24 5.47 14.51
C THR A 81 14.07 4.94 13.70
N PHE A 82 13.16 4.23 14.34
CA PHE A 82 12.02 3.69 13.62
C PHE A 82 11.13 4.84 13.17
N SER A 83 10.94 4.93 11.86
CA SER A 83 9.98 5.87 11.26
C SER A 83 8.75 5.07 10.89
N PRO A 84 7.52 5.51 11.27
CA PRO A 84 6.32 4.77 10.91
C PRO A 84 5.93 5.03 9.45
N SER A 85 6.88 4.83 8.54
CA SER A 85 6.66 4.98 7.11
C SER A 85 6.70 3.63 6.42
N ILE A 86 5.86 3.51 5.39
CA ILE A 86 5.80 2.32 4.57
C ILE A 86 6.17 2.71 3.14
N GLY A 87 6.96 1.88 2.48
CA GLY A 87 7.33 2.06 1.08
C GLY A 87 6.74 0.95 0.24
N ILE A 88 6.07 1.32 -0.83
CA ILE A 88 5.52 0.37 -1.80
C ILE A 88 6.25 0.60 -3.11
N SER A 89 6.95 -0.41 -3.60
CA SER A 89 7.69 -0.32 -4.86
C SER A 89 6.94 -1.03 -5.96
N ALA A 90 6.76 -0.36 -7.08
CA ALA A 90 6.07 -0.93 -8.24
C ALA A 90 6.57 -0.24 -9.50
N GLY A 91 7.05 -1.03 -10.46
CA GLY A 91 7.46 -0.52 -11.76
C GLY A 91 8.55 0.54 -11.71
N GLY A 92 9.48 0.42 -10.77
CA GLY A 92 10.58 1.37 -10.64
C GLY A 92 10.24 2.62 -9.85
N LYS A 93 9.03 2.74 -9.35
CA LYS A 93 8.62 3.87 -8.52
C LYS A 93 8.37 3.40 -7.09
N VAL A 94 8.73 4.25 -6.12
CA VAL A 94 8.47 3.99 -4.71
C VAL A 94 7.45 4.99 -4.21
N TYR A 95 6.39 4.48 -3.59
CA TYR A 95 5.38 5.30 -2.93
C TYR A 95 5.64 5.20 -1.43
N GLU A 96 5.96 6.32 -0.81
CA GLU A 96 6.24 6.34 0.62
C GLU A 96 5.15 7.12 1.34
N ILE A 97 4.53 6.48 2.33
CA ILE A 97 3.48 7.10 3.14
C ILE A 97 3.90 7.01 4.61
N ARG A 98 3.91 8.15 5.28
CA ARG A 98 4.23 8.22 6.70
C ARG A 98 2.95 8.07 7.50
N LEU A 99 2.85 6.97 8.23
CA LEU A 99 1.67 6.68 9.04
C LEU A 99 1.84 7.22 10.45
N SER A 100 0.77 7.21 11.24
CA SER A 100 0.79 7.84 12.56
C SER A 100 1.44 6.96 13.63
N ASP A 101 1.50 5.65 13.43
CA ASP A 101 2.13 4.75 14.39
C ASP A 101 2.59 3.45 13.76
N GLN A 102 3.32 2.66 14.55
CA GLN A 102 3.92 1.42 14.09
C GLN A 102 2.89 0.32 13.82
N ASP A 103 1.80 0.31 14.56
CA ASP A 103 0.79 -0.73 14.39
C ASP A 103 0.13 -0.61 13.03
N LYS A 104 -0.12 0.61 12.58
CA LYS A 104 -0.67 0.85 11.24
C LYS A 104 0.33 0.44 10.16
N THR A 105 1.60 0.78 10.35
CA THR A 105 2.66 0.40 9.43
C THR A 105 2.76 -1.12 9.31
N ARG A 106 2.71 -1.82 10.43
CA ARG A 106 2.73 -3.29 10.42
C ARG A 106 1.52 -3.88 9.73
N HIS A 107 0.35 -3.29 9.96
CA HIS A 107 -0.87 -3.78 9.34
C HIS A 107 -0.80 -3.64 7.82
N VAL A 108 -0.33 -2.48 7.32
CA VAL A 108 -0.16 -2.28 5.88
C VAL A 108 0.83 -3.31 5.33
N HIS A 109 1.98 -3.46 5.99
CA HIS A 109 2.99 -4.40 5.54
C HIS A 109 2.43 -5.83 5.46
N GLU A 110 1.71 -6.24 6.49
CA GLU A 110 1.14 -7.59 6.54
C GLU A 110 0.11 -7.81 5.45
N VAL A 111 -0.82 -6.87 5.27
CA VAL A 111 -1.87 -7.01 4.25
C VAL A 111 -1.25 -7.06 2.85
N VAL A 112 -0.30 -6.15 2.58
CA VAL A 112 0.34 -6.10 1.27
C VAL A 112 1.11 -7.39 0.99
N LEU A 113 1.93 -7.82 1.95
CA LEU A 113 2.75 -9.01 1.76
C LEU A 113 1.89 -10.26 1.58
N ARG A 114 0.86 -10.39 2.42
CA ARG A 114 -0.05 -11.53 2.35
C ARG A 114 -0.81 -11.54 1.02
N SER A 115 -1.23 -10.37 0.56
CA SER A 115 -1.96 -10.24 -0.70
C SER A 115 -1.06 -10.49 -1.92
N MET A 116 0.21 -10.07 -1.85
CA MET A 116 1.18 -10.38 -2.89
C MET A 116 1.38 -11.90 -3.00
N ALA A 117 1.50 -12.58 -1.87
CA ALA A 117 1.69 -14.02 -1.86
C ALA A 117 0.47 -14.74 -2.42
N ALA A 118 -0.73 -14.29 -2.07
CA ALA A 118 -1.96 -14.88 -2.57
C ALA A 118 -2.09 -14.66 -4.09
N SER A 119 -1.75 -13.47 -4.57
CA SER A 119 -1.81 -13.16 -6.00
C SER A 119 -0.85 -14.03 -6.81
N SER A 120 0.36 -14.26 -6.27
CA SER A 120 1.33 -15.15 -6.91
C SER A 120 0.83 -16.58 -6.96
N ALA A 121 0.18 -17.04 -5.91
CA ALA A 121 -0.37 -18.39 -5.86
C ALA A 121 -1.52 -18.59 -6.82
N GLU A 122 -2.29 -17.55 -7.09
CA GLU A 122 -3.40 -17.59 -8.03
C GLU A 122 -2.96 -17.60 -9.49
N HIS A 123 -1.70 -17.32 -9.75
CA HIS A 123 -1.11 -17.39 -11.07
C HIS A 123 -0.12 -18.54 -11.09
N PRO A 124 -0.62 -19.74 -11.04
CA PRO A 124 0.27 -20.85 -11.18
C PRO A 124 0.83 -20.77 -12.57
N THR A 125 1.72 -20.78 -12.77
CA THR A 125 2.07 -20.67 -13.89
C THR A 125 1.66 -21.42 -14.79
N ALA A 126 1.29 -20.98 -15.14
CA ALA A 126 0.80 -21.59 -15.92
C ALA A 126 1.67 -22.55 -16.34
N GLY A 127 1.57 -22.56 -15.89
CA GLY A 127 1.96 -23.08 -16.02
C GLY A 127 2.38 -23.45 -16.14
N GLY A 128 2.21 -23.61 -15.92
CA GLY A 128 2.53 -24.10 -16.11
C GLY A 128 2.66 -24.50 -16.27
N ASP A 129 2.65 -24.69 -16.03
CA ASP A 129 2.87 -25.12 -16.29
C ASP A 129 3.13 -25.48 -16.54
N PRO A 130 3.23 -25.89 -16.75
CA PRO A 130 3.64 -26.28 -17.00
C PRO A 130 3.96 -26.39 -17.32
N ALA A 131 3.98 -26.68 -17.27
CA ALA A 131 4.34 -26.73 -17.56
C ALA A 131 4.52 -26.40 -17.85
N HIS A 132 4.40 -26.48 -17.65
CA HIS A 132 4.68 -26.15 -17.96
C HIS A 132 4.91 -26.06 -18.13
N SER A 133 4.87 -26.38 -18.11
CA SER A 133 5.19 -26.37 -18.31
C SER A 133 5.38 -26.26 -18.45
#